data_716d87b27709182ee0444d6ec90bdd1b
#
_entry.id   716d87b27709182ee0444d6ec90bdd1b
#
_cell.length_a   1.000
_cell.length_b   1.000
_cell.length_c   1.000
_cell.angle_alpha   90.00
_cell.angle_beta   90.00
_cell.angle_gamma   90.00
#
_symmetry.space_group_name_H-M   'P 1'
#
loop_
_entity.id
_entity.type
_entity.pdbx_description
1 polymer ?
#
loop_
_entity_poly.entity_id
_entity_poly.type
_entity_poly.pdbx_seq_one_letter_code
_entity_poly.pdbx_strand_id
1 'polypeptide(L)'
;MRYGFAIDQRTCIGCHACTVACKTEHRVPVGQFRTWVKYVDQGEWPASSRAFGVMRCNHCTDAPCVAICPTKALFKRDDGIVDFDSERCIGCKSCMQGCPYDAIYIDEDTHTAAKCNYCAHRVDDGLEPACVVVCPTHSIWAGDLDDPGSGIARLVAAHPTAVRSPEQDTGPNVFYLGADRAVLDPLAAPVDGSYLWAEPDPLRREVAQDLVPTSLPGARTTLNTAHPRPWGWRVTTYLWTKGLGAGSLMVASGALFAGMAPSGVLRLAAPAIGVGGTAVTGGLLVWDLKRPERFVYIFTKANPRSWLFWGSLCLAGHSVVSGTWLAAALAQSAGLLGPAGLARAVAVLRWAALPSGAAAAGYTAFLFGQAEGRDLWQSKTLLPHLLVQAVLAGSGALLALSATTGSSDRLSRALAATFVAASAANGAALAIEYGAGHKTAQAATAARMITRGRYRRLFWAGAVGLGGLAAGLAAPAIKGRKPRLAALGGVLGQVSLLAYESVFVRAGQDVPLS
;
A
#
# COMPACT_ATOMS: atom_id res chain seq x y z
N MET A 1 -7.12 -28.17 15.69
CA MET A 1 -5.76 -28.43 15.10
C MET A 1 -5.20 -27.10 14.62
N ARG A 2 -4.00 -26.78 15.01
CA ARG A 2 -3.34 -25.53 14.69
C ARG A 2 -1.83 -25.77 14.46
N TYR A 3 -1.45 -26.04 13.22
CA TYR A 3 -0.05 -26.23 12.88
C TYR A 3 0.78 -24.95 13.05
N GLY A 4 1.94 -25.09 13.69
CA GLY A 4 2.89 -24.00 13.90
C GLY A 4 4.34 -24.49 13.91
N PHE A 5 5.26 -23.54 14.03
CA PHE A 5 6.68 -23.81 14.20
C PHE A 5 7.15 -23.27 15.54
N ALA A 6 8.11 -23.97 16.15
CA ALA A 6 8.94 -23.43 17.21
C ALA A 6 10.41 -23.48 16.75
N ILE A 7 11.12 -22.38 16.96
CA ILE A 7 12.50 -22.20 16.52
C ILE A 7 13.36 -21.91 17.74
N ASP A 8 14.20 -22.84 18.11
CA ASP A 8 15.15 -22.68 19.19
C ASP A 8 16.42 -21.98 18.67
N GLN A 9 16.53 -20.68 18.90
CA GLN A 9 17.69 -19.90 18.46
C GLN A 9 18.96 -20.20 19.25
N ARG A 10 18.86 -20.83 20.42
CA ARG A 10 20.02 -21.23 21.23
C ARG A 10 20.84 -22.34 20.57
N THR A 11 20.17 -23.16 19.74
CA THR A 11 20.78 -24.30 19.04
C THR A 11 20.99 -24.03 17.55
N CYS A 12 20.45 -22.96 17.00
CA CYS A 12 20.62 -22.60 15.59
C CYS A 12 22.06 -22.14 15.31
N ILE A 13 22.70 -22.78 14.34
CA ILE A 13 24.10 -22.49 13.93
C ILE A 13 24.19 -21.67 12.63
N GLY A 14 23.06 -21.22 12.07
CA GLY A 14 23.05 -20.41 10.85
C GLY A 14 23.48 -21.15 9.57
N CYS A 15 23.42 -22.48 9.50
CA CYS A 15 23.97 -23.29 8.40
C CYS A 15 23.19 -23.22 7.07
N HIS A 16 22.01 -22.58 7.02
CA HIS A 16 21.14 -22.49 5.84
C HIS A 16 20.58 -23.83 5.29
N ALA A 17 20.78 -24.97 5.92
CA ALA A 17 20.25 -26.26 5.46
C ALA A 17 18.72 -26.17 5.24
N CYS A 18 17.99 -25.52 6.17
CA CYS A 18 16.55 -25.29 6.06
C CYS A 18 16.17 -24.45 4.83
N THR A 19 16.99 -23.47 4.46
CA THR A 19 16.79 -22.64 3.26
C THR A 19 16.97 -23.46 1.98
N VAL A 20 18.05 -24.24 1.91
CA VAL A 20 18.38 -25.08 0.74
C VAL A 20 17.32 -26.16 0.55
N ALA A 21 16.97 -26.88 1.62
CA ALA A 21 15.94 -27.91 1.56
C ALA A 21 14.59 -27.36 1.09
N CYS A 22 14.19 -26.21 1.61
CA CYS A 22 12.95 -25.55 1.18
C CYS A 22 12.99 -25.15 -0.30
N LYS A 23 14.14 -24.64 -0.78
CA LYS A 23 14.31 -24.28 -2.20
C LYS A 23 14.23 -25.52 -3.11
N THR A 24 14.86 -26.61 -2.72
CA THR A 24 14.83 -27.88 -3.47
C THR A 24 13.42 -28.48 -3.49
N GLU A 25 12.78 -28.60 -2.32
CA GLU A 25 11.44 -29.18 -2.16
C GLU A 25 10.38 -28.45 -3.02
N HIS A 26 10.46 -27.12 -3.06
CA HIS A 26 9.46 -26.27 -3.69
C HIS A 26 9.90 -25.64 -5.02
N ARG A 27 11.07 -25.99 -5.53
CA ARG A 27 11.66 -25.41 -6.75
C ARG A 27 11.66 -23.88 -6.74
N VAL A 28 12.03 -23.29 -5.57
CA VAL A 28 12.00 -21.83 -5.42
C VAL A 28 13.13 -21.20 -6.24
N PRO A 29 12.84 -20.23 -7.11
CA PRO A 29 13.84 -19.57 -7.96
C PRO A 29 14.99 -18.95 -7.16
N VAL A 30 16.15 -18.77 -7.81
CA VAL A 30 17.30 -18.07 -7.22
C VAL A 30 16.90 -16.63 -6.90
N GLY A 31 17.37 -16.13 -5.75
CA GLY A 31 17.03 -14.78 -5.28
C GLY A 31 15.72 -14.68 -4.51
N GLN A 32 14.87 -15.73 -4.50
CA GLN A 32 13.59 -15.79 -3.78
C GLN A 32 13.60 -16.86 -2.69
N PHE A 33 12.85 -16.63 -1.61
CA PHE A 33 12.94 -17.48 -0.41
C PHE A 33 11.56 -17.67 0.23
N ARG A 34 11.23 -18.93 0.60
CA ARG A 34 10.08 -19.26 1.47
C ARG A 34 10.50 -19.33 2.94
N THR A 35 11.77 -19.68 3.20
CA THR A 35 12.43 -19.59 4.50
C THR A 35 13.88 -19.17 4.28
N TRP A 36 14.43 -18.36 5.17
CA TRP A 36 15.81 -17.87 5.11
C TRP A 36 16.37 -17.69 6.52
N VAL A 37 17.67 -17.53 6.62
CA VAL A 37 18.35 -17.25 7.88
C VAL A 37 18.95 -15.85 7.83
N LYS A 38 18.52 -14.98 8.74
CA LYS A 38 19.04 -13.63 8.95
C LYS A 38 20.20 -13.69 9.93
N TYR A 39 21.28 -12.91 9.69
CA TYR A 39 22.40 -12.74 10.61
C TYR A 39 22.38 -11.35 11.20
N VAL A 40 22.52 -11.28 12.50
CA VAL A 40 22.62 -10.02 13.24
C VAL A 40 23.88 -10.07 14.09
N ASP A 41 24.77 -9.11 13.85
CA ASP A 41 25.97 -8.90 14.64
C ASP A 41 25.73 -7.81 15.68
N GLN A 42 26.25 -7.99 16.88
CA GLN A 42 26.16 -7.05 17.99
C GLN A 42 27.52 -6.91 18.68
N GLY A 43 27.76 -5.71 19.23
CA GLY A 43 28.98 -5.40 19.95
C GLY A 43 30.17 -5.16 19.03
N GLU A 44 31.35 -4.97 19.67
CA GLU A 44 32.64 -4.76 19.01
C GLU A 44 33.63 -5.78 19.53
N TRP A 45 34.59 -6.14 18.67
CA TRP A 45 35.65 -7.09 19.05
C TRP A 45 36.44 -6.58 20.26
N PRO A 46 36.75 -7.40 21.30
CA PRO A 46 36.49 -8.84 21.40
C PRO A 46 35.11 -9.22 21.96
N ALA A 47 34.29 -8.28 22.36
CA ALA A 47 32.96 -8.52 22.95
C ALA A 47 31.85 -8.52 21.88
N SER A 48 32.08 -9.21 20.77
CA SER A 48 31.08 -9.33 19.69
C SER A 48 30.33 -10.65 19.74
N SER A 49 29.07 -10.62 19.33
CA SER A 49 28.21 -11.80 19.20
C SER A 49 27.47 -11.80 17.85
N ARG A 50 27.10 -12.99 17.38
CA ARG A 50 26.26 -13.18 16.21
C ARG A 50 25.06 -14.03 16.55
N ALA A 51 23.86 -13.51 16.23
CA ALA A 51 22.62 -14.23 16.38
C ALA A 51 22.05 -14.61 14.99
N PHE A 52 21.36 -15.75 14.93
CA PHE A 52 20.76 -16.29 13.72
C PHE A 52 19.23 -16.29 13.85
N GLY A 53 18.53 -15.71 12.86
CA GLY A 53 17.08 -15.69 12.82
C GLY A 53 16.54 -16.48 11.65
N VAL A 54 15.85 -17.60 11.93
CA VAL A 54 15.14 -18.35 10.87
C VAL A 54 13.81 -17.68 10.60
N MET A 55 13.68 -17.07 9.43
CA MET A 55 12.53 -16.28 9.02
C MET A 55 11.67 -17.06 8.02
N ARG A 56 10.34 -16.88 8.12
CA ARG A 56 9.34 -17.54 7.26
C ARG A 56 7.94 -16.95 7.43
N CYS A 57 6.96 -17.54 6.71
CA CYS A 57 5.55 -17.27 6.99
C CYS A 57 5.18 -17.72 8.41
N ASN A 58 4.45 -16.87 9.13
CA ASN A 58 4.04 -17.15 10.51
C ASN A 58 2.69 -17.91 10.61
N HIS A 59 2.05 -18.28 9.51
CA HIS A 59 0.76 -18.99 9.48
C HIS A 59 -0.26 -18.41 10.48
N CYS A 60 -0.38 -17.08 10.45
CA CYS A 60 -1.16 -16.28 11.41
C CYS A 60 -2.57 -16.80 11.63
N THR A 61 -3.08 -16.69 12.85
CA THR A 61 -4.46 -17.01 13.17
C THR A 61 -5.40 -16.06 12.44
N ASP A 62 -5.13 -14.77 12.52
CA ASP A 62 -5.79 -13.72 11.75
C ASP A 62 -4.83 -13.23 10.65
N ALA A 63 -4.89 -13.86 9.49
CA ALA A 63 -3.95 -13.66 8.40
C ALA A 63 -4.34 -12.46 7.52
N PRO A 64 -3.65 -11.30 7.60
CA PRO A 64 -4.00 -10.11 6.80
C PRO A 64 -3.84 -10.36 5.30
N CYS A 65 -2.89 -11.20 4.92
CA CYS A 65 -2.68 -11.58 3.52
C CYS A 65 -3.86 -12.35 2.90
N VAL A 66 -4.63 -13.09 3.72
CA VAL A 66 -5.85 -13.76 3.29
C VAL A 66 -6.99 -12.75 3.15
N ALA A 67 -7.13 -11.84 4.10
CA ALA A 67 -8.17 -10.82 4.09
C ALA A 67 -8.03 -9.87 2.90
N ILE A 68 -6.82 -9.38 2.63
CA ILE A 68 -6.55 -8.43 1.54
C ILE A 68 -6.60 -9.06 0.14
N CYS A 69 -6.49 -10.39 0.01
CA CYS A 69 -6.45 -11.07 -1.30
C CYS A 69 -7.80 -10.96 -2.03
N PRO A 70 -7.88 -10.29 -3.21
CA PRO A 70 -9.17 -10.03 -3.87
C PRO A 70 -9.82 -11.26 -4.51
N THR A 71 -9.04 -12.32 -4.78
CA THR A 71 -9.48 -13.51 -5.52
C THR A 71 -9.50 -14.78 -4.68
N LYS A 72 -9.29 -14.68 -3.35
CA LYS A 72 -9.13 -15.83 -2.46
C LYS A 72 -8.01 -16.79 -2.90
N ALA A 73 -7.00 -16.27 -3.59
CA ALA A 73 -5.82 -17.05 -3.93
C ALA A 73 -4.98 -17.39 -2.69
N LEU A 74 -5.04 -16.57 -1.65
CA LEU A 74 -4.53 -16.90 -0.33
C LEU A 74 -5.72 -17.30 0.55
N PHE A 75 -5.58 -18.39 1.26
CA PHE A 75 -6.63 -18.94 2.11
C PHE A 75 -6.04 -19.64 3.34
N LYS A 76 -6.85 -19.83 4.36
CA LYS A 76 -6.49 -20.59 5.56
C LYS A 76 -7.21 -21.93 5.52
N ARG A 77 -6.45 -23.01 5.74
CA ARG A 77 -6.96 -24.37 5.85
C ARG A 77 -7.52 -24.61 7.27
N ASP A 78 -8.31 -25.67 7.44
CA ASP A 78 -8.91 -26.04 8.71
C ASP A 78 -7.87 -26.47 9.76
N ASP A 79 -6.69 -26.90 9.30
CA ASP A 79 -5.54 -27.24 10.13
C ASP A 79 -4.69 -26.02 10.55
N GLY A 80 -5.12 -24.81 10.21
CA GLY A 80 -4.46 -23.56 10.55
C GLY A 80 -3.37 -23.14 9.57
N ILE A 81 -2.99 -23.96 8.60
CA ILE A 81 -2.01 -23.60 7.58
C ILE A 81 -2.58 -22.50 6.69
N VAL A 82 -1.85 -21.42 6.52
CA VAL A 82 -2.16 -20.42 5.48
C VAL A 82 -1.48 -20.89 4.19
N ASP A 83 -2.29 -21.21 3.19
CA ASP A 83 -1.85 -21.75 1.91
C ASP A 83 -2.19 -20.80 0.74
N PHE A 84 -1.83 -21.16 -0.49
CA PHE A 84 -2.06 -20.35 -1.68
C PHE A 84 -2.36 -21.21 -2.92
N ASP A 85 -3.22 -20.66 -3.77
CA ASP A 85 -3.59 -21.19 -5.08
C ASP A 85 -3.07 -20.25 -6.17
N SER A 86 -2.04 -20.68 -6.90
CA SER A 86 -1.42 -19.91 -7.97
C SER A 86 -2.34 -19.70 -9.18
N GLU A 87 -3.33 -20.56 -9.40
CA GLU A 87 -4.27 -20.44 -10.54
C GLU A 87 -5.29 -19.31 -10.33
N ARG A 88 -5.59 -19.00 -9.07
CA ARG A 88 -6.49 -17.89 -8.72
C ARG A 88 -5.76 -16.56 -8.59
N CYS A 89 -4.44 -16.58 -8.47
CA CYS A 89 -3.64 -15.39 -8.23
C CYS A 89 -3.56 -14.52 -9.50
N ILE A 90 -3.84 -13.21 -9.34
CA ILE A 90 -3.73 -12.18 -10.38
C ILE A 90 -2.42 -11.40 -10.32
N GLY A 91 -1.56 -11.66 -9.33
CA GLY A 91 -0.30 -10.96 -9.15
C GLY A 91 -0.41 -9.48 -8.76
N CYS A 92 -1.44 -9.09 -8.01
CA CYS A 92 -1.66 -7.70 -7.58
C CYS A 92 -0.72 -7.23 -6.47
N LYS A 93 0.04 -8.13 -5.85
CA LYS A 93 1.04 -7.86 -4.82
C LYS A 93 0.50 -7.29 -3.50
N SER A 94 -0.82 -7.15 -3.33
CA SER A 94 -1.43 -6.59 -2.12
C SER A 94 -1.11 -7.43 -0.87
N CYS A 95 -1.03 -8.75 -1.00
CA CYS A 95 -0.67 -9.66 0.10
C CYS A 95 0.74 -9.41 0.65
N MET A 96 1.67 -8.90 -0.18
CA MET A 96 3.02 -8.52 0.27
C MET A 96 2.98 -7.28 1.16
N GLN A 97 2.00 -6.40 0.96
CA GLN A 97 1.81 -5.22 1.81
C GLN A 97 1.05 -5.56 3.11
N GLY A 98 0.15 -6.56 3.03
CA GLY A 98 -0.57 -7.03 4.20
C GLY A 98 0.28 -7.87 5.15
N CYS A 99 1.37 -8.48 4.68
CA CYS A 99 2.22 -9.34 5.51
C CYS A 99 3.21 -8.51 6.34
N PRO A 100 3.16 -8.54 7.69
CA PRO A 100 4.11 -7.81 8.52
C PRO A 100 5.47 -8.50 8.69
N TYR A 101 5.71 -9.59 7.96
CA TYR A 101 6.89 -10.44 8.11
C TYR A 101 7.76 -10.52 6.85
N ASP A 102 7.41 -9.80 5.77
CA ASP A 102 8.03 -9.92 4.44
C ASP A 102 8.09 -11.37 3.89
N ALA A 103 7.16 -12.23 4.31
CA ALA A 103 7.20 -13.67 4.03
C ALA A 103 6.59 -14.07 2.67
N ILE A 104 6.14 -13.12 1.86
CA ILE A 104 5.49 -13.36 0.57
C ILE A 104 6.33 -12.71 -0.54
N TYR A 105 6.55 -13.44 -1.61
CA TYR A 105 7.21 -12.96 -2.81
C TYR A 105 6.36 -13.24 -4.06
N ILE A 106 6.71 -12.64 -5.19
CA ILE A 106 6.16 -13.00 -6.49
C ILE A 106 7.14 -13.95 -7.16
N ASP A 107 6.69 -15.15 -7.41
CA ASP A 107 7.45 -16.15 -8.13
C ASP A 107 7.66 -15.70 -9.58
N GLU A 108 8.91 -15.75 -10.05
CA GLU A 108 9.29 -15.21 -11.36
C GLU A 108 8.84 -16.11 -12.52
N ASP A 109 8.71 -17.40 -12.27
CA ASP A 109 8.29 -18.36 -13.30
C ASP A 109 6.78 -18.34 -13.49
N THR A 110 6.03 -18.32 -12.38
CA THR A 110 4.56 -18.36 -12.41
C THR A 110 3.91 -16.97 -12.44
N HIS A 111 4.66 -15.91 -12.08
CA HIS A 111 4.18 -14.53 -11.89
C HIS A 111 3.06 -14.41 -10.85
N THR A 112 3.02 -15.30 -9.88
CA THR A 112 2.02 -15.37 -8.81
C THR A 112 2.67 -15.24 -7.43
N ALA A 113 1.86 -14.88 -6.43
CA ALA A 113 2.33 -14.83 -5.07
C ALA A 113 2.65 -16.24 -4.56
N ALA A 114 3.79 -16.38 -3.89
CA ALA A 114 4.21 -17.61 -3.24
C ALA A 114 4.82 -17.31 -1.86
N LYS A 115 4.81 -18.30 -0.98
CA LYS A 115 5.31 -18.21 0.39
C LYS A 115 5.52 -19.61 0.99
N CYS A 116 6.04 -19.71 2.21
CA CYS A 116 5.98 -20.95 2.96
C CYS A 116 4.53 -21.40 3.14
N ASN A 117 4.21 -22.62 2.70
CA ASN A 117 2.91 -23.26 2.86
C ASN A 117 2.96 -24.44 3.84
N TYR A 118 3.91 -24.43 4.76
CA TYR A 118 4.13 -25.48 5.76
C TYR A 118 4.52 -26.85 5.16
N CYS A 119 4.94 -26.91 3.90
CA CYS A 119 5.05 -28.14 3.11
C CYS A 119 3.76 -28.98 3.16
N ALA A 120 2.61 -28.37 2.91
CA ALA A 120 1.30 -29.00 3.06
C ALA A 120 1.22 -30.39 2.39
N HIS A 121 1.79 -30.55 1.18
CA HIS A 121 1.85 -31.83 0.48
C HIS A 121 2.57 -32.93 1.25
N ARG A 122 3.59 -32.60 2.05
CA ARG A 122 4.29 -33.58 2.90
C ARG A 122 3.48 -33.88 4.18
N VAL A 123 2.93 -32.82 4.79
CA VAL A 123 2.16 -32.95 6.01
C VAL A 123 0.86 -33.73 5.76
N ASP A 124 0.24 -33.57 4.62
CA ASP A 124 -0.94 -34.35 4.21
C ASP A 124 -0.63 -35.85 4.06
N ASP A 125 0.64 -36.20 3.75
CA ASP A 125 1.17 -37.57 3.71
C ASP A 125 1.76 -38.03 5.06
N GLY A 126 1.59 -37.27 6.13
CA GLY A 126 2.09 -37.60 7.47
C GLY A 126 3.60 -37.36 7.66
N LEU A 127 4.24 -36.65 6.75
CA LEU A 127 5.68 -36.34 6.79
C LEU A 127 5.94 -34.95 7.38
N GLU A 128 7.08 -34.76 8.04
CA GLU A 128 7.51 -33.45 8.51
C GLU A 128 7.90 -32.51 7.35
N PRO A 129 7.78 -31.18 7.55
CA PRO A 129 8.30 -30.20 6.60
C PRO A 129 9.80 -30.41 6.32
N ALA A 130 10.22 -30.25 5.07
CA ALA A 130 11.58 -30.49 4.62
C ALA A 130 12.64 -29.73 5.44
N CYS A 131 12.33 -28.48 5.86
CA CYS A 131 13.23 -27.66 6.68
C CYS A 131 13.41 -28.17 8.12
N VAL A 132 12.48 -28.95 8.63
CA VAL A 132 12.57 -29.60 9.96
C VAL A 132 13.49 -30.82 9.87
N VAL A 133 13.22 -31.70 8.89
CA VAL A 133 13.98 -32.95 8.68
C VAL A 133 15.48 -32.72 8.51
N VAL A 134 15.88 -31.66 7.80
CA VAL A 134 17.30 -31.41 7.49
C VAL A 134 18.03 -30.59 8.56
N CYS A 135 17.34 -30.15 9.62
CA CYS A 135 17.96 -29.30 10.64
C CYS A 135 18.94 -30.11 11.51
N PRO A 136 20.28 -29.93 11.39
CA PRO A 136 21.27 -30.82 12.03
C PRO A 136 21.27 -30.67 13.56
N THR A 137 20.77 -29.55 14.07
CA THR A 137 20.71 -29.24 15.50
C THR A 137 19.31 -29.33 16.09
N HIS A 138 18.32 -29.80 15.31
CA HIS A 138 16.91 -29.83 15.69
C HIS A 138 16.39 -28.49 16.24
N SER A 139 16.90 -27.36 15.72
CA SER A 139 16.45 -26.02 16.12
C SER A 139 15.03 -25.71 15.65
N ILE A 140 14.51 -26.42 14.65
CA ILE A 140 13.20 -26.16 14.05
C ILE A 140 12.26 -27.31 14.39
N TRP A 141 11.18 -27.00 15.08
CA TRP A 141 10.10 -27.91 15.46
C TRP A 141 8.83 -27.58 14.70
N ALA A 142 8.08 -28.58 14.30
CA ALA A 142 6.79 -28.43 13.64
C ALA A 142 5.76 -29.38 14.25
N GLY A 143 4.47 -29.03 14.20
CA GLY A 143 3.39 -29.87 14.69
C GLY A 143 2.15 -29.10 15.08
N ASP A 144 1.20 -29.81 15.65
CA ASP A 144 -0.05 -29.24 16.15
C ASP A 144 0.16 -28.60 17.54
N LEU A 145 -0.09 -27.30 17.61
CA LEU A 145 0.00 -26.52 18.85
C LEU A 145 -1.17 -26.76 19.80
N ASP A 146 -2.28 -27.30 19.30
CA ASP A 146 -3.49 -27.59 20.08
C ASP A 146 -3.49 -29.03 20.63
N ASP A 147 -2.56 -29.89 20.18
CA ASP A 147 -2.38 -31.22 20.74
C ASP A 147 -1.33 -31.20 21.87
N PRO A 148 -1.74 -31.34 23.15
CA PRO A 148 -0.80 -31.36 24.28
C PRO A 148 0.22 -32.50 24.21
N GLY A 149 -0.08 -33.57 23.46
CA GLY A 149 0.80 -34.71 23.22
C GLY A 149 1.90 -34.43 22.21
N SER A 150 1.76 -33.37 21.40
CA SER A 150 2.74 -33.03 20.37
C SER A 150 4.06 -32.51 20.99
N GLY A 151 5.19 -32.78 20.29
CA GLY A 151 6.50 -32.30 20.72
C GLY A 151 6.59 -30.77 20.76
N ILE A 152 5.98 -30.09 19.78
CA ILE A 152 6.00 -28.62 19.71
C ILE A 152 5.14 -27.98 20.82
N ALA A 153 3.96 -28.51 21.13
CA ALA A 153 3.12 -27.96 22.18
C ALA A 153 3.81 -28.08 23.56
N ARG A 154 4.43 -29.22 23.83
CA ARG A 154 5.22 -29.42 25.06
C ARG A 154 6.42 -28.48 25.14
N LEU A 155 7.15 -28.27 24.02
CA LEU A 155 8.28 -27.37 23.95
C LEU A 155 7.87 -25.91 24.24
N VAL A 156 6.79 -25.44 23.60
CA VAL A 156 6.28 -24.08 23.78
C VAL A 156 5.73 -23.86 25.19
N ALA A 157 5.10 -24.89 25.78
CA ALA A 157 4.60 -24.81 27.16
C ALA A 157 5.72 -24.82 28.22
N ALA A 158 6.83 -25.48 27.93
CA ALA A 158 7.96 -25.65 28.88
C ALA A 158 8.93 -24.46 28.91
N HIS A 159 8.92 -23.60 27.90
CA HIS A 159 9.91 -22.53 27.76
C HIS A 159 9.28 -21.16 27.45
N PRO A 160 9.88 -20.06 27.91
CA PRO A 160 9.48 -18.72 27.49
C PRO A 160 9.76 -18.56 25.98
N THR A 161 8.73 -18.10 25.27
CA THR A 161 8.78 -17.89 23.82
C THR A 161 8.49 -16.45 23.47
N ALA A 162 9.02 -16.00 22.34
CA ALA A 162 8.71 -14.72 21.72
C ALA A 162 8.12 -14.95 20.33
N VAL A 163 7.42 -13.95 19.82
CA VAL A 163 6.90 -13.91 18.44
C VAL A 163 7.39 -12.64 17.75
N ARG A 164 7.36 -12.62 16.42
CA ARG A 164 7.69 -11.43 15.63
C ARG A 164 6.47 -10.50 15.57
N SER A 165 6.74 -9.20 15.61
CA SER A 165 5.74 -8.13 15.45
C SER A 165 4.44 -8.37 16.24
N PRO A 166 4.52 -8.58 17.57
CA PRO A 166 3.32 -8.82 18.38
C PRO A 166 2.33 -7.66 18.36
N GLU A 167 2.82 -6.45 18.11
CA GLU A 167 2.03 -5.21 17.97
C GLU A 167 1.05 -5.23 16.79
N GLN A 168 1.23 -6.13 15.85
CA GLN A 168 0.35 -6.29 14.67
C GLN A 168 -0.88 -7.17 14.94
N ASP A 169 -0.94 -7.81 16.10
CA ASP A 169 -2.06 -8.64 16.59
C ASP A 169 -2.59 -9.69 15.58
N THR A 170 -1.69 -10.23 14.74
CA THR A 170 -2.05 -11.21 13.70
C THR A 170 -2.15 -12.66 14.21
N GLY A 171 -1.85 -12.90 15.49
CA GLY A 171 -1.81 -14.25 16.08
C GLY A 171 -0.80 -15.16 15.38
N PRO A 172 0.52 -14.85 15.38
CA PRO A 172 1.52 -15.66 14.70
C PRO A 172 1.69 -17.04 15.34
N ASN A 173 1.82 -18.09 14.53
CA ASN A 173 2.05 -19.47 14.94
C ASN A 173 3.51 -19.92 14.71
N VAL A 174 4.46 -18.99 14.78
CA VAL A 174 5.89 -19.26 14.84
C VAL A 174 6.45 -18.67 16.13
N PHE A 175 6.93 -19.55 17.01
CA PHE A 175 7.45 -19.22 18.32
C PHE A 175 8.96 -19.32 18.33
N TYR A 176 9.62 -18.38 18.99
CA TYR A 176 11.08 -18.33 19.10
C TYR A 176 11.51 -18.53 20.54
N LEU A 177 12.39 -19.49 20.79
CA LEU A 177 13.00 -19.75 22.09
C LEU A 177 14.38 -19.11 22.13
N GLY A 178 14.68 -18.41 23.22
CA GLY A 178 15.99 -17.75 23.41
C GLY A 178 16.34 -16.70 22.37
N ALA A 179 15.32 -16.08 21.75
CA ALA A 179 15.53 -15.13 20.68
C ALA A 179 15.99 -13.77 21.20
N ASP A 180 16.99 -13.21 20.54
CA ASP A 180 17.41 -11.83 20.76
C ASP A 180 16.45 -10.85 20.08
N ARG A 181 16.16 -9.73 20.76
CA ARG A 181 15.36 -8.65 20.18
C ARG A 181 15.95 -8.13 18.86
N ALA A 182 17.27 -8.03 18.75
CA ALA A 182 17.94 -7.59 17.53
C ALA A 182 17.61 -8.46 16.30
N VAL A 183 17.23 -9.71 16.54
CA VAL A 183 16.83 -10.65 15.47
C VAL A 183 15.35 -10.50 15.13
N LEU A 184 14.48 -10.40 16.14
CA LEU A 184 13.01 -10.41 15.96
C LEU A 184 12.45 -9.08 15.51
N ASP A 185 13.01 -7.96 16.01
CA ASP A 185 12.61 -6.60 15.67
C ASP A 185 13.42 -6.11 14.45
N PRO A 186 12.79 -5.91 13.29
CA PRO A 186 13.50 -5.50 12.06
C PRO A 186 14.13 -4.11 12.16
N LEU A 187 13.72 -3.29 13.14
CA LEU A 187 14.25 -1.95 13.37
C LEU A 187 15.37 -1.92 14.42
N ALA A 188 15.55 -3.00 15.18
CA ALA A 188 16.59 -3.06 16.22
C ALA A 188 18.01 -3.15 15.63
N ALA A 189 18.16 -3.78 14.46
CA ALA A 189 19.44 -3.95 13.78
C ALA A 189 19.32 -3.53 12.30
N PRO A 190 19.67 -2.30 11.92
CA PRO A 190 19.65 -1.84 10.55
C PRO A 190 20.50 -2.70 9.62
N VAL A 191 20.08 -2.82 8.35
CA VAL A 191 20.82 -3.63 7.36
C VAL A 191 22.12 -2.92 6.98
N ASP A 192 23.24 -3.61 7.20
CA ASP A 192 24.60 -3.14 6.90
C ASP A 192 25.44 -4.25 6.23
N GLY A 193 24.84 -5.14 5.49
CA GLY A 193 25.54 -6.28 4.92
C GLY A 193 25.03 -6.71 3.57
N SER A 194 25.43 -7.91 3.20
CA SER A 194 25.06 -8.55 1.95
C SER A 194 23.69 -9.19 2.05
N TYR A 195 23.01 -9.27 0.91
CA TYR A 195 21.79 -10.06 0.78
C TYR A 195 22.12 -11.48 0.33
N LEU A 196 21.39 -12.45 0.85
CA LEU A 196 21.56 -13.86 0.53
C LEU A 196 21.11 -14.14 -0.92
N TRP A 197 22.06 -14.50 -1.80
CA TRP A 197 21.85 -14.85 -3.21
C TRP A 197 20.96 -13.88 -4.00
N ALA A 198 21.00 -12.60 -3.64
CA ALA A 198 20.31 -11.55 -4.34
C ALA A 198 21.16 -10.29 -4.34
N GLU A 199 21.03 -9.46 -5.35
CA GLU A 199 21.69 -8.16 -5.35
C GLU A 199 21.11 -7.26 -4.26
N PRO A 200 21.97 -6.54 -3.53
CA PRO A 200 21.50 -5.59 -2.52
C PRO A 200 20.67 -4.48 -3.18
N ASP A 201 19.47 -4.22 -2.65
CA ASP A 201 18.75 -3.00 -3.04
C ASP A 201 19.50 -1.77 -2.50
N PRO A 202 20.15 -0.97 -3.36
CA PRO A 202 20.91 0.20 -2.91
C PRO A 202 20.03 1.21 -2.17
N LEU A 203 18.72 1.15 -2.39
CA LEU A 203 17.76 2.02 -1.73
C LEU A 203 17.49 1.60 -0.27
N ARG A 204 17.75 0.36 0.10
CA ARG A 204 17.59 -0.15 1.48
C ARG A 204 18.86 -0.02 2.32
N ARG A 205 20.03 0.20 1.71
CA ARG A 205 21.29 0.38 2.43
C ARG A 205 21.34 1.63 3.31
N GLU A 206 20.46 2.60 3.07
CA GLU A 206 20.52 3.92 3.66
C GLU A 206 19.45 4.19 4.72
N VAL A 207 18.95 3.19 5.42
CA VAL A 207 18.23 3.46 6.66
C VAL A 207 19.28 3.76 7.71
N ALA A 208 19.74 5.00 7.74
CA ALA A 208 20.72 5.44 8.73
C ALA A 208 20.18 5.20 10.14
N GLN A 209 21.06 4.78 11.06
CA GLN A 209 20.65 4.46 12.44
C GLN A 209 19.93 5.62 13.15
N ASP A 210 20.28 6.87 12.82
CA ASP A 210 19.63 8.07 13.33
C ASP A 210 18.18 8.25 12.85
N LEU A 211 17.79 7.58 11.77
CA LEU A 211 16.40 7.55 11.28
C LEU A 211 15.55 6.47 11.95
N VAL A 212 16.16 5.48 12.61
CA VAL A 212 15.46 4.37 13.26
C VAL A 212 15.42 4.60 14.77
N PRO A 213 14.25 4.97 15.35
CA PRO A 213 14.16 5.39 16.75
C PRO A 213 14.42 4.27 17.77
N THR A 214 14.36 3.00 17.34
CA THR A 214 14.47 1.82 18.22
C THR A 214 15.71 0.97 17.95
N SER A 215 16.65 1.43 17.11
CA SER A 215 17.89 0.70 16.84
C SER A 215 18.72 0.51 18.10
N LEU A 216 19.26 -0.69 18.25
CA LEU A 216 20.18 -1.02 19.34
C LEU A 216 21.60 -0.56 18.99
N PRO A 217 22.34 0.11 19.91
CA PRO A 217 23.72 0.52 19.65
C PRO A 217 24.60 -0.69 19.29
N GLY A 218 25.35 -0.56 18.19
CA GLY A 218 26.25 -1.61 17.71
C GLY A 218 25.60 -2.86 17.10
N ALA A 219 24.25 -2.91 17.05
CA ALA A 219 23.53 -3.99 16.39
C ALA A 219 23.36 -3.71 14.88
N ARG A 220 23.67 -4.69 14.03
CA ARG A 220 23.50 -4.58 12.57
C ARG A 220 23.15 -5.92 11.94
N THR A 221 22.29 -5.87 10.95
CA THR A 221 21.97 -7.04 10.13
C THR A 221 23.01 -7.17 9.03
N THR A 222 23.84 -8.20 9.11
CA THR A 222 24.97 -8.44 8.20
C THR A 222 24.63 -9.38 7.05
N LEU A 223 23.59 -10.20 7.19
CA LEU A 223 23.06 -11.05 6.12
C LEU A 223 21.54 -11.12 6.22
N ASN A 224 20.86 -10.86 5.10
CA ASN A 224 19.41 -10.99 4.96
C ASN A 224 19.05 -11.26 3.49
N THR A 225 17.79 -11.54 3.20
CA THR A 225 17.27 -11.59 1.83
C THR A 225 16.79 -10.21 1.39
N ALA A 226 16.88 -9.94 0.08
CA ALA A 226 16.28 -8.74 -0.49
C ALA A 226 14.75 -8.88 -0.54
N HIS A 227 14.04 -7.82 -0.13
CA HIS A 227 12.58 -7.74 -0.22
C HIS A 227 12.21 -6.57 -1.14
N PRO A 228 11.80 -6.85 -2.39
CA PRO A 228 11.51 -5.81 -3.38
C PRO A 228 10.27 -5.02 -2.97
N ARG A 229 10.22 -3.74 -3.38
CA ARG A 229 9.03 -2.91 -3.25
C ARG A 229 8.02 -3.32 -4.31
N PRO A 230 6.88 -3.90 -3.94
CA PRO A 230 5.94 -4.45 -4.92
C PRO A 230 5.18 -3.37 -5.68
N TRP A 231 4.93 -2.18 -5.08
CA TRP A 231 4.17 -1.10 -5.68
C TRP A 231 5.09 0.03 -6.16
N GLY A 232 5.14 0.22 -7.49
CA GLY A 232 5.98 1.20 -8.14
C GLY A 232 5.22 2.48 -8.56
N TRP A 233 5.76 3.18 -9.58
CA TRP A 233 5.22 4.43 -10.10
C TRP A 233 3.77 4.30 -10.62
N ARG A 234 3.36 3.12 -11.11
CA ARG A 234 1.98 2.89 -11.55
C ARG A 234 0.99 3.10 -10.43
N VAL A 235 1.34 2.62 -9.23
CA VAL A 235 0.50 2.79 -8.03
C VAL A 235 0.44 4.25 -7.60
N THR A 236 1.54 4.98 -7.58
CA THR A 236 1.54 6.40 -7.25
C THR A 236 0.75 7.22 -8.26
N THR A 237 0.86 6.90 -9.55
CA THR A 237 0.15 7.62 -10.61
C THR A 237 -1.35 7.34 -10.59
N TYR A 238 -1.79 6.11 -10.33
CA TYR A 238 -3.23 5.83 -10.27
C TYR A 238 -3.91 6.53 -9.09
N LEU A 239 -3.22 6.72 -7.96
CA LEU A 239 -3.76 7.49 -6.83
C LEU A 239 -4.15 8.91 -7.27
N TRP A 240 -3.23 9.57 -7.97
CA TRP A 240 -3.44 10.90 -8.52
C TRP A 240 -4.55 10.92 -9.59
N THR A 241 -4.50 10.04 -10.62
CA THR A 241 -5.50 10.03 -11.71
C THR A 241 -6.90 9.69 -11.21
N LYS A 242 -7.00 8.81 -10.23
CA LYS A 242 -8.24 8.51 -9.52
C LYS A 242 -8.79 9.74 -8.80
N GLY A 243 -7.93 10.41 -8.01
CA GLY A 243 -8.28 11.64 -7.29
C GLY A 243 -8.72 12.74 -8.25
N LEU A 244 -8.02 12.90 -9.37
CA LEU A 244 -8.33 13.86 -10.43
C LEU A 244 -9.72 13.61 -11.04
N GLY A 245 -10.00 12.36 -11.43
CA GLY A 245 -11.29 11.98 -12.02
C GLY A 245 -12.45 12.17 -11.04
N ALA A 246 -12.33 11.61 -9.84
CA ALA A 246 -13.33 11.70 -8.80
C ALA A 246 -13.59 13.14 -8.34
N GLY A 247 -12.51 13.88 -8.07
CA GLY A 247 -12.56 15.26 -7.60
C GLY A 247 -13.17 16.22 -8.60
N SER A 248 -12.91 16.04 -9.91
CA SER A 248 -13.49 16.89 -10.95
C SER A 248 -15.02 16.83 -10.95
N LEU A 249 -15.61 15.63 -10.82
CA LEU A 249 -17.05 15.48 -10.71
C LEU A 249 -17.61 16.02 -9.38
N MET A 250 -16.92 15.77 -8.27
CA MET A 250 -17.32 16.26 -6.95
C MET A 250 -17.37 17.80 -6.94
N VAL A 251 -16.34 18.45 -7.46
CA VAL A 251 -16.25 19.92 -7.54
C VAL A 251 -17.32 20.48 -8.50
N ALA A 252 -17.53 19.84 -9.65
CA ALA A 252 -18.60 20.25 -10.58
C ALA A 252 -19.98 20.14 -9.92
N SER A 253 -20.25 19.05 -9.21
CA SER A 253 -21.49 18.87 -8.45
C SER A 253 -21.67 19.96 -7.39
N GLY A 254 -20.63 20.24 -6.60
CA GLY A 254 -20.65 21.32 -5.61
C GLY A 254 -20.96 22.68 -6.23
N ALA A 255 -20.35 23.00 -7.37
CA ALA A 255 -20.62 24.23 -8.11
C ALA A 255 -22.09 24.32 -8.59
N LEU A 256 -22.65 23.22 -9.08
CA LEU A 256 -24.08 23.17 -9.49
C LEU A 256 -25.02 23.26 -8.30
N PHE A 257 -24.68 22.69 -7.14
CA PHE A 257 -25.47 22.91 -5.90
C PHE A 257 -25.40 24.36 -5.42
N ALA A 258 -24.28 25.04 -5.65
CA ALA A 258 -24.15 26.48 -5.38
C ALA A 258 -24.87 27.39 -6.43
N GLY A 259 -25.69 26.82 -7.30
CA GLY A 259 -26.49 27.53 -8.28
C GLY A 259 -25.71 28.05 -9.48
N MET A 260 -24.58 27.44 -9.81
CA MET A 260 -23.83 27.76 -11.03
C MET A 260 -24.48 27.09 -12.25
N ALA A 261 -24.52 27.78 -13.37
CA ALA A 261 -25.02 27.22 -14.61
C ALA A 261 -24.02 26.14 -15.15
N PRO A 262 -24.51 25.10 -15.82
CA PRO A 262 -23.65 24.09 -16.46
C PRO A 262 -22.95 24.71 -17.69
N SER A 263 -21.82 25.39 -17.43
CA SER A 263 -20.90 25.93 -18.45
C SER A 263 -20.13 24.84 -19.16
N GLY A 264 -19.36 25.18 -20.19
CA GLY A 264 -18.51 24.25 -20.92
C GLY A 264 -17.57 23.44 -19.99
N VAL A 265 -17.01 24.07 -18.95
CA VAL A 265 -16.12 23.40 -17.96
C VAL A 265 -16.91 22.41 -17.10
N LEU A 266 -18.05 22.81 -16.54
CA LEU A 266 -18.86 21.92 -15.69
C LEU A 266 -19.62 20.88 -16.49
N ARG A 267 -20.01 21.21 -17.73
CA ARG A 267 -20.83 20.38 -18.60
C ARG A 267 -20.01 19.28 -19.28
N LEU A 268 -18.85 19.63 -19.86
CA LEU A 268 -18.04 18.74 -20.68
C LEU A 268 -16.71 18.36 -20.03
N ALA A 269 -15.94 19.35 -19.54
CA ALA A 269 -14.59 19.08 -19.06
C ALA A 269 -14.60 18.24 -17.77
N ALA A 270 -15.47 18.52 -16.82
CA ALA A 270 -15.53 17.76 -15.56
C ALA A 270 -15.85 16.27 -15.78
N PRO A 271 -16.91 15.88 -16.51
CA PRO A 271 -17.18 14.47 -16.77
C PRO A 271 -16.16 13.84 -17.74
N ALA A 272 -15.56 14.59 -18.66
CA ALA A 272 -14.46 14.07 -19.51
C ALA A 272 -13.23 13.73 -18.69
N ILE A 273 -12.84 14.57 -17.71
CA ILE A 273 -11.77 14.27 -16.76
C ILE A 273 -12.19 13.08 -15.87
N GLY A 274 -13.46 12.99 -15.47
CA GLY A 274 -13.99 11.85 -14.71
C GLY A 274 -13.79 10.53 -15.44
N VAL A 275 -14.22 10.45 -16.70
CA VAL A 275 -14.06 9.27 -17.57
C VAL A 275 -12.58 8.99 -17.86
N GLY A 276 -11.82 10.01 -18.30
CA GLY A 276 -10.42 9.87 -18.64
C GLY A 276 -9.57 9.45 -17.43
N GLY A 277 -9.78 10.09 -16.28
CA GLY A 277 -9.08 9.76 -15.03
C GLY A 277 -9.35 8.33 -14.55
N THR A 278 -10.62 7.88 -14.59
CA THR A 278 -10.95 6.50 -14.21
C THR A 278 -10.47 5.47 -15.24
N ALA A 279 -10.49 5.79 -16.53
CA ALA A 279 -9.96 4.92 -17.59
C ALA A 279 -8.44 4.72 -17.43
N VAL A 280 -7.69 5.81 -17.24
CA VAL A 280 -6.24 5.75 -16.98
C VAL A 280 -5.96 4.98 -15.69
N THR A 281 -6.72 5.23 -14.64
CA THR A 281 -6.59 4.50 -13.36
C THR A 281 -6.79 3.01 -13.55
N GLY A 282 -7.86 2.59 -14.24
CA GLY A 282 -8.13 1.19 -14.53
C GLY A 282 -7.02 0.55 -15.38
N GLY A 283 -6.56 1.25 -16.42
CA GLY A 283 -5.45 0.82 -17.26
C GLY A 283 -4.16 0.62 -16.47
N LEU A 284 -3.79 1.57 -15.59
CA LEU A 284 -2.60 1.45 -14.73
C LEU A 284 -2.71 0.29 -13.74
N LEU A 285 -3.90 0.09 -13.14
CA LEU A 285 -4.12 -1.00 -12.19
C LEU A 285 -4.01 -2.37 -12.87
N VAL A 286 -4.59 -2.54 -14.07
CA VAL A 286 -4.47 -3.80 -14.84
C VAL A 286 -3.02 -4.00 -15.30
N TRP A 287 -2.34 -2.95 -15.75
CA TRP A 287 -0.93 -3.02 -16.16
C TRP A 287 0.03 -3.33 -15.00
N ASP A 288 -0.34 -2.97 -13.76
CA ASP A 288 0.47 -3.30 -12.58
C ASP A 288 0.34 -4.76 -12.13
N LEU A 289 -0.66 -5.48 -12.59
CA LEU A 289 -0.80 -6.91 -12.31
C LEU A 289 0.32 -7.71 -12.98
N LYS A 290 0.79 -8.76 -12.31
CA LYS A 290 1.74 -9.72 -12.92
C LYS A 290 1.06 -10.75 -13.83
N ARG A 291 -0.27 -10.89 -13.68
CA ARG A 291 -1.15 -11.73 -14.50
C ARG A 291 -2.37 -10.91 -14.97
N PRO A 292 -2.16 -9.91 -15.87
CA PRO A 292 -3.21 -8.98 -16.29
C PRO A 292 -4.39 -9.69 -16.97
N GLU A 293 -4.17 -10.83 -17.66
CA GLU A 293 -5.20 -11.64 -18.28
C GLU A 293 -6.23 -12.21 -17.29
N ARG A 294 -5.86 -12.22 -15.99
CA ARG A 294 -6.73 -12.71 -14.91
C ARG A 294 -7.46 -11.59 -14.16
N PHE A 295 -7.40 -10.34 -14.62
CA PHE A 295 -8.01 -9.22 -13.88
C PHE A 295 -9.50 -9.44 -13.58
N VAL A 296 -10.22 -10.12 -14.47
CA VAL A 296 -11.64 -10.44 -14.30
C VAL A 296 -11.93 -11.32 -13.07
N TYR A 297 -10.90 -11.99 -12.51
CA TYR A 297 -11.06 -12.81 -11.31
C TYR A 297 -11.39 -11.98 -10.08
N ILE A 298 -11.12 -10.67 -10.08
CA ILE A 298 -11.59 -9.76 -9.03
C ILE A 298 -13.10 -9.84 -8.87
N PHE A 299 -13.84 -10.05 -9.97
CA PHE A 299 -15.31 -10.13 -9.97
C PHE A 299 -15.82 -11.57 -9.95
N THR A 300 -15.18 -12.49 -10.68
CA THR A 300 -15.67 -13.88 -10.83
C THR A 300 -15.23 -14.81 -9.70
N LYS A 301 -14.13 -14.50 -9.01
CA LYS A 301 -13.61 -15.22 -7.85
C LYS A 301 -13.51 -14.32 -6.62
N ALA A 302 -14.43 -13.39 -6.48
CA ALA A 302 -14.42 -12.28 -5.54
C ALA A 302 -14.23 -12.70 -4.08
N ASN A 303 -13.43 -11.90 -3.36
CA ASN A 303 -13.35 -11.92 -1.91
C ASN A 303 -14.00 -10.65 -1.33
N PRO A 304 -15.20 -10.74 -0.74
CA PRO A 304 -15.86 -9.57 -0.15
C PRO A 304 -15.12 -8.94 1.04
N ARG A 305 -14.15 -9.64 1.62
CA ARG A 305 -13.30 -9.09 2.70
C ARG A 305 -12.24 -8.13 2.16
N SER A 306 -11.90 -8.19 0.85
CA SER A 306 -10.85 -7.38 0.24
C SER A 306 -11.37 -6.03 -0.23
N TRP A 307 -10.74 -4.95 0.22
CA TRP A 307 -11.03 -3.60 -0.27
C TRP A 307 -10.57 -3.35 -1.71
N LEU A 308 -9.72 -4.20 -2.27
CA LEU A 308 -9.41 -4.14 -3.70
C LEU A 308 -10.61 -4.54 -4.56
N PHE A 309 -11.43 -5.51 -4.12
CA PHE A 309 -12.70 -5.84 -4.74
C PHE A 309 -13.69 -4.68 -4.67
N TRP A 310 -13.94 -4.13 -3.47
CA TRP A 310 -14.83 -2.99 -3.31
C TRP A 310 -14.37 -1.75 -4.06
N GLY A 311 -13.06 -1.50 -4.08
CA GLY A 311 -12.47 -0.42 -4.86
C GLY A 311 -12.74 -0.53 -6.36
N SER A 312 -12.70 -1.76 -6.90
CA SER A 312 -13.05 -2.00 -8.29
C SER A 312 -14.52 -1.67 -8.59
N LEU A 313 -15.44 -1.98 -7.67
CA LEU A 313 -16.85 -1.62 -7.78
C LEU A 313 -17.06 -0.09 -7.64
N CYS A 314 -16.35 0.57 -6.72
CA CYS A 314 -16.39 2.03 -6.57
C CYS A 314 -15.95 2.74 -7.86
N LEU A 315 -14.85 2.28 -8.47
CA LEU A 315 -14.37 2.83 -9.75
C LEU A 315 -15.36 2.58 -10.88
N ALA A 316 -15.93 1.37 -10.98
CA ALA A 316 -16.94 1.04 -11.98
C ALA A 316 -18.20 1.91 -11.82
N GLY A 317 -18.71 2.05 -10.60
CA GLY A 317 -19.86 2.92 -10.32
C GLY A 317 -19.59 4.38 -10.65
N HIS A 318 -18.41 4.91 -10.31
CA HIS A 318 -18.02 6.27 -10.68
C HIS A 318 -17.86 6.44 -12.20
N SER A 319 -17.34 5.42 -12.90
CA SER A 319 -17.25 5.42 -14.37
C SER A 319 -18.63 5.47 -15.03
N VAL A 320 -19.63 4.79 -14.48
CA VAL A 320 -21.01 4.86 -14.98
C VAL A 320 -21.58 6.25 -14.81
N VAL A 321 -21.43 6.88 -13.63
CA VAL A 321 -21.93 8.24 -13.37
C VAL A 321 -21.23 9.26 -14.27
N SER A 322 -19.89 9.23 -14.36
CA SER A 322 -19.14 10.18 -15.19
C SER A 322 -19.40 9.96 -16.69
N GLY A 323 -19.51 8.70 -17.13
CA GLY A 323 -19.83 8.35 -18.51
C GLY A 323 -21.24 8.78 -18.93
N THR A 324 -22.23 8.55 -18.07
CA THR A 324 -23.62 9.01 -18.33
C THR A 324 -23.70 10.53 -18.40
N TRP A 325 -22.99 11.23 -17.52
CA TRP A 325 -22.94 12.70 -17.57
C TRP A 325 -22.27 13.20 -18.86
N LEU A 326 -21.14 12.63 -19.22
CA LEU A 326 -20.44 12.97 -20.47
C LEU A 326 -21.30 12.67 -21.70
N ALA A 327 -21.95 11.51 -21.75
CA ALA A 327 -22.84 11.12 -22.85
C ALA A 327 -24.01 12.09 -23.01
N ALA A 328 -24.67 12.50 -21.92
CA ALA A 328 -25.73 13.50 -21.95
C ALA A 328 -25.23 14.87 -22.46
N ALA A 329 -24.02 15.28 -22.06
CA ALA A 329 -23.42 16.52 -22.50
C ALA A 329 -23.05 16.50 -24.00
N LEU A 330 -22.51 15.36 -24.49
CA LEU A 330 -22.21 15.16 -25.91
C LEU A 330 -23.48 15.06 -26.76
N ALA A 331 -24.52 14.37 -26.30
CA ALA A 331 -25.83 14.29 -26.97
C ALA A 331 -26.47 15.69 -27.14
N GLN A 332 -26.35 16.55 -26.12
CA GLN A 332 -26.79 17.95 -26.26
C GLN A 332 -25.94 18.70 -27.28
N SER A 333 -24.63 18.53 -27.29
CA SER A 333 -23.74 19.19 -28.25
C SER A 333 -24.02 18.76 -29.70
N ALA A 334 -24.48 17.51 -29.88
CA ALA A 334 -24.87 16.94 -31.18
C ALA A 334 -26.32 17.26 -31.57
N GLY A 335 -27.06 18.01 -30.77
CA GLY A 335 -28.47 18.34 -31.03
C GLY A 335 -29.48 17.21 -30.76
N LEU A 336 -29.00 16.06 -30.23
CA LEU A 336 -29.83 14.87 -29.93
C LEU A 336 -30.60 15.04 -28.61
N LEU A 337 -30.17 15.94 -27.74
CA LEU A 337 -30.76 16.23 -26.45
C LEU A 337 -30.96 17.75 -26.31
N GLY A 338 -32.17 18.18 -26.03
CA GLY A 338 -32.42 19.60 -25.78
C GLY A 338 -31.86 20.12 -24.45
N PRO A 339 -31.69 21.44 -24.26
CA PRO A 339 -31.14 22.02 -23.03
C PRO A 339 -31.89 21.60 -21.76
N ALA A 340 -33.25 21.49 -21.83
CA ALA A 340 -34.06 21.02 -20.71
C ALA A 340 -33.82 19.54 -20.38
N GLY A 341 -33.53 18.72 -21.37
CA GLY A 341 -33.16 17.31 -21.17
C GLY A 341 -31.82 17.16 -20.44
N LEU A 342 -30.81 17.91 -20.88
CA LEU A 342 -29.52 17.93 -20.19
C LEU A 342 -29.68 18.46 -18.76
N ALA A 343 -30.44 19.57 -18.55
CA ALA A 343 -30.62 20.13 -17.22
C ALA A 343 -31.24 19.10 -16.24
N ARG A 344 -32.21 18.31 -16.71
CA ARG A 344 -32.82 17.22 -15.94
C ARG A 344 -31.81 16.10 -15.64
N ALA A 345 -31.06 15.66 -16.64
CA ALA A 345 -30.02 14.62 -16.46
C ALA A 345 -28.96 15.06 -15.44
N VAL A 346 -28.43 16.28 -15.58
CA VAL A 346 -27.42 16.83 -14.67
C VAL A 346 -28.01 17.07 -13.27
N ALA A 347 -29.27 17.46 -13.13
CA ALA A 347 -29.95 17.62 -11.84
C ALA A 347 -30.01 16.30 -11.03
N VAL A 348 -30.10 15.16 -11.70
CA VAL A 348 -30.03 13.84 -11.06
C VAL A 348 -28.57 13.42 -10.84
N LEU A 349 -27.74 13.52 -11.85
CA LEU A 349 -26.36 13.04 -11.83
C LEU A 349 -25.48 13.77 -10.79
N ARG A 350 -25.73 15.05 -10.51
CA ARG A 350 -24.99 15.79 -9.46
C ARG A 350 -25.14 15.16 -8.07
N TRP A 351 -26.29 14.54 -7.76
CA TRP A 351 -26.50 13.82 -6.50
C TRP A 351 -25.71 12.51 -6.44
N ALA A 352 -25.61 11.80 -7.57
CA ALA A 352 -24.84 10.56 -7.66
C ALA A 352 -23.32 10.80 -7.73
N ALA A 353 -22.90 11.94 -8.30
CA ALA A 353 -21.48 12.26 -8.49
C ALA A 353 -20.72 12.50 -7.18
N LEU A 354 -21.37 13.06 -6.16
CA LEU A 354 -20.74 13.26 -4.84
C LEU A 354 -20.40 11.94 -4.15
N PRO A 355 -21.36 11.03 -3.88
CA PRO A 355 -21.04 9.77 -3.20
C PRO A 355 -20.18 8.85 -4.06
N SER A 356 -20.40 8.76 -5.38
CA SER A 356 -19.54 7.94 -6.24
C SER A 356 -18.12 8.47 -6.33
N GLY A 357 -17.94 9.79 -6.40
CA GLY A 357 -16.62 10.43 -6.36
C GLY A 357 -15.92 10.23 -5.01
N ALA A 358 -16.64 10.43 -3.91
CA ALA A 358 -16.11 10.20 -2.57
C ALA A 358 -15.71 8.73 -2.37
N ALA A 359 -16.53 7.77 -2.82
CA ALA A 359 -16.21 6.36 -2.78
C ALA A 359 -14.98 6.03 -3.64
N ALA A 360 -14.92 6.52 -4.89
CA ALA A 360 -13.78 6.32 -5.78
C ALA A 360 -12.50 6.97 -5.24
N ALA A 361 -12.56 8.15 -4.62
CA ALA A 361 -11.40 8.78 -4.00
C ALA A 361 -10.97 8.06 -2.72
N GLY A 362 -11.92 7.66 -1.86
CA GLY A 362 -11.68 7.24 -0.49
C GLY A 362 -11.41 5.75 -0.28
N TYR A 363 -11.84 4.85 -1.19
CA TYR A 363 -11.69 3.39 -0.97
C TYR A 363 -10.25 2.97 -0.69
N THR A 364 -9.29 3.70 -1.24
CA THR A 364 -7.85 3.39 -1.07
C THR A 364 -7.39 3.56 0.37
N ALA A 365 -8.05 4.42 1.18
CA ALA A 365 -7.75 4.50 2.61
C ALA A 365 -8.03 3.16 3.30
N PHE A 366 -9.11 2.49 2.94
CA PHE A 366 -9.45 1.17 3.48
C PHE A 366 -8.54 0.08 2.91
N LEU A 367 -8.16 0.17 1.63
CA LEU A 367 -7.19 -0.76 1.03
C LEU A 367 -5.82 -0.64 1.71
N PHE A 368 -5.35 0.57 1.98
CA PHE A 368 -4.13 0.80 2.74
C PHE A 368 -4.28 0.36 4.20
N GLY A 369 -5.46 0.53 4.80
CA GLY A 369 -5.79 -0.01 6.12
C GLY A 369 -5.68 -1.53 6.21
N GLN A 370 -5.93 -2.26 5.13
CA GLN A 370 -5.70 -3.72 5.06
C GLN A 370 -4.24 -4.11 4.83
N ALA A 371 -3.39 -3.16 4.49
CA ALA A 371 -1.95 -3.38 4.35
C ALA A 371 -1.29 -3.30 5.74
N GLU A 372 -1.68 -4.19 6.65
CA GLU A 372 -1.29 -4.19 8.07
C GLU A 372 0.23 -4.22 8.29
N GLY A 373 0.99 -4.77 7.35
CA GLY A 373 2.45 -4.70 7.40
C GLY A 373 3.05 -3.30 7.20
N ARG A 374 2.25 -2.26 6.94
CA ARG A 374 2.73 -0.91 6.61
C ARG A 374 2.07 0.15 7.50
N ASP A 375 2.64 0.35 8.68
CA ASP A 375 2.07 1.21 9.74
C ASP A 375 1.83 2.66 9.33
N LEU A 376 2.66 3.22 8.42
CA LEU A 376 2.44 4.57 7.90
C LEU A 376 1.05 4.72 7.25
N TRP A 377 0.53 3.65 6.66
CA TRP A 377 -0.75 3.65 5.95
C TRP A 377 -1.96 3.37 6.86
N GLN A 378 -1.72 3.05 8.15
CA GLN A 378 -2.76 2.80 9.15
C GLN A 378 -3.31 4.09 9.80
N SER A 379 -3.01 5.27 9.22
CA SER A 379 -3.44 6.55 9.75
C SER A 379 -4.95 6.72 9.66
N LYS A 380 -5.59 7.11 10.77
CA LYS A 380 -7.02 7.44 10.82
C LYS A 380 -7.38 8.69 10.00
N THR A 381 -6.40 9.53 9.70
CA THR A 381 -6.57 10.75 8.91
C THR A 381 -6.48 10.49 7.41
N LEU A 382 -6.13 9.28 6.98
CA LEU A 382 -5.89 8.97 5.56
C LEU A 382 -7.16 9.14 4.69
N LEU A 383 -8.33 8.71 5.17
CA LEU A 383 -9.58 8.88 4.42
C LEU A 383 -9.93 10.36 4.18
N PRO A 384 -10.05 11.23 5.20
CA PRO A 384 -10.30 12.65 4.96
C PRO A 384 -9.19 13.31 4.14
N HIS A 385 -7.93 12.91 4.30
CA HIS A 385 -6.81 13.43 3.51
C HIS A 385 -6.99 13.10 2.01
N LEU A 386 -7.29 11.86 1.63
CA LEU A 386 -7.54 11.47 0.23
C LEU A 386 -8.75 12.19 -0.38
N LEU A 387 -9.80 12.46 0.40
CA LEU A 387 -10.94 13.24 -0.08
C LEU A 387 -10.55 14.70 -0.35
N VAL A 388 -9.78 15.32 0.53
CA VAL A 388 -9.22 16.67 0.33
C VAL A 388 -8.32 16.71 -0.90
N GLN A 389 -7.45 15.74 -1.09
CA GLN A 389 -6.60 15.62 -2.27
C GLN A 389 -7.41 15.49 -3.57
N ALA A 390 -8.49 14.73 -3.56
CA ALA A 390 -9.37 14.61 -4.72
C ALA A 390 -10.02 15.97 -5.07
N VAL A 391 -10.53 16.72 -4.07
CA VAL A 391 -11.09 18.06 -4.27
C VAL A 391 -10.00 19.02 -4.77
N LEU A 392 -8.79 18.93 -4.23
CA LEU A 392 -7.64 19.74 -4.67
C LEU A 392 -7.28 19.44 -6.13
N ALA A 393 -7.18 18.16 -6.51
CA ALA A 393 -6.87 17.74 -7.86
C ALA A 393 -7.96 18.19 -8.86
N GLY A 394 -9.22 17.92 -8.54
CA GLY A 394 -10.36 18.26 -9.39
C GLY A 394 -10.53 19.77 -9.55
N SER A 395 -10.48 20.55 -8.46
CA SER A 395 -10.58 22.01 -8.52
C SER A 395 -9.42 22.65 -9.27
N GLY A 396 -8.19 22.16 -9.08
CA GLY A 396 -7.00 22.62 -9.79
C GLY A 396 -7.08 22.38 -11.30
N ALA A 397 -7.54 21.21 -11.73
CA ALA A 397 -7.72 20.90 -13.15
C ALA A 397 -8.82 21.74 -13.80
N LEU A 398 -9.97 21.86 -13.15
CA LEU A 398 -11.07 22.69 -13.66
C LEU A 398 -10.70 24.18 -13.67
N LEU A 399 -9.92 24.65 -12.69
CA LEU A 399 -9.39 26.03 -12.65
C LEU A 399 -8.44 26.28 -13.83
N ALA A 400 -7.54 25.35 -14.12
CA ALA A 400 -6.63 25.45 -15.26
C ALA A 400 -7.41 25.55 -16.59
N LEU A 401 -8.44 24.72 -16.77
CA LEU A 401 -9.28 24.76 -17.97
C LEU A 401 -10.19 25.98 -18.03
N SER A 402 -10.66 26.51 -16.91
CA SER A 402 -11.53 27.70 -16.88
C SER A 402 -10.85 28.93 -17.47
N ALA A 403 -9.54 29.04 -17.33
CA ALA A 403 -8.75 30.14 -17.86
C ALA A 403 -8.56 30.10 -19.39
N THR A 404 -8.70 28.91 -20.00
CA THR A 404 -8.54 28.71 -21.46
C THR A 404 -9.87 28.72 -22.20
N THR A 405 -10.98 28.45 -21.51
CA THR A 405 -12.32 28.29 -22.13
C THR A 405 -13.24 29.51 -21.99
N GLY A 406 -12.74 30.64 -21.48
CA GLY A 406 -13.54 31.85 -21.30
C GLY A 406 -14.71 31.66 -20.34
N SER A 407 -14.54 30.89 -19.29
CA SER A 407 -15.54 30.63 -18.24
C SER A 407 -15.99 31.93 -17.55
N SER A 408 -17.22 31.94 -16.98
CA SER A 408 -17.69 33.10 -16.22
C SER A 408 -16.77 33.41 -15.03
N ASP A 409 -16.57 34.68 -14.74
CA ASP A 409 -15.77 35.14 -13.60
C ASP A 409 -16.25 34.52 -12.26
N ARG A 410 -17.57 34.30 -12.12
CA ARG A 410 -18.14 33.66 -10.92
C ARG A 410 -17.64 32.23 -10.75
N LEU A 411 -17.61 31.44 -11.82
CA LEU A 411 -17.10 30.04 -11.77
C LEU A 411 -15.61 30.03 -11.49
N SER A 412 -14.81 30.83 -12.21
CA SER A 412 -13.38 30.91 -12.02
C SER A 412 -12.99 31.30 -10.60
N ARG A 413 -13.71 32.27 -9.99
CA ARG A 413 -13.53 32.68 -8.59
C ARG A 413 -13.87 31.54 -7.62
N ALA A 414 -14.97 30.83 -7.85
CA ALA A 414 -15.36 29.71 -7.00
C ALA A 414 -14.36 28.56 -7.08
N LEU A 415 -13.90 28.20 -8.28
CA LEU A 415 -12.87 27.17 -8.47
C LEU A 415 -11.54 27.54 -7.78
N ALA A 416 -11.13 28.81 -7.89
CA ALA A 416 -9.95 29.32 -7.21
C ALA A 416 -10.09 29.26 -5.68
N ALA A 417 -11.26 29.65 -5.15
CA ALA A 417 -11.55 29.58 -3.72
C ALA A 417 -11.53 28.11 -3.21
N THR A 418 -12.16 27.20 -3.95
CA THR A 418 -12.15 25.75 -3.63
C THR A 418 -10.75 25.19 -3.66
N PHE A 419 -9.95 25.52 -4.67
CA PHE A 419 -8.57 25.07 -4.81
C PHE A 419 -7.69 25.56 -3.66
N VAL A 420 -7.76 26.86 -3.32
CA VAL A 420 -6.98 27.44 -2.21
C VAL A 420 -7.42 26.85 -0.86
N ALA A 421 -8.72 26.69 -0.63
CA ALA A 421 -9.24 26.07 0.58
C ALA A 421 -8.80 24.59 0.71
N ALA A 422 -8.88 23.82 -0.38
CA ALA A 422 -8.42 22.44 -0.41
C ALA A 422 -6.90 22.34 -0.24
N SER A 423 -6.11 23.29 -0.80
CA SER A 423 -4.67 23.37 -0.58
C SER A 423 -4.33 23.64 0.89
N ALA A 424 -5.05 24.53 1.55
CA ALA A 424 -4.87 24.82 2.97
C ALA A 424 -5.24 23.61 3.84
N ALA A 425 -6.35 22.94 3.52
CA ALA A 425 -6.76 21.71 4.21
C ALA A 425 -5.75 20.57 4.02
N ASN A 426 -5.19 20.42 2.80
CA ASN A 426 -4.13 19.46 2.53
C ASN A 426 -2.86 19.77 3.33
N GLY A 427 -2.45 21.05 3.39
CA GLY A 427 -1.33 21.50 4.22
C GLY A 427 -1.55 21.21 5.72
N ALA A 428 -2.75 21.43 6.22
CA ALA A 428 -3.13 21.12 7.59
C ALA A 428 -3.09 19.60 7.86
N ALA A 429 -3.58 18.77 6.92
CA ALA A 429 -3.50 17.32 7.02
C ALA A 429 -2.04 16.84 7.10
N LEU A 430 -1.15 17.36 6.24
CA LEU A 430 0.28 17.07 6.28
C LEU A 430 0.92 17.51 7.61
N ALA A 431 0.56 18.69 8.11
CA ALA A 431 1.07 19.18 9.39
C ALA A 431 0.63 18.30 10.57
N ILE A 432 -0.61 17.83 10.56
CA ILE A 432 -1.13 16.88 11.57
C ILE A 432 -0.41 15.54 11.45
N GLU A 433 -0.30 14.98 10.25
CA GLU A 433 0.26 13.65 9.99
C GLU A 433 1.74 13.57 10.38
N TYR A 434 2.53 14.57 10.01
CA TYR A 434 3.98 14.56 10.25
C TYR A 434 4.44 15.40 11.43
N GLY A 435 3.56 16.21 12.03
CA GLY A 435 3.83 17.02 13.20
C GLY A 435 3.44 16.37 14.54
N ALA A 436 2.41 15.53 14.53
CA ALA A 436 1.97 14.79 15.70
C ALA A 436 2.72 13.48 15.81
N GLY A 437 3.56 13.13 16.60
CA GLY A 437 4.36 11.89 16.68
C GLY A 437 3.57 10.62 16.31
N HIS A 438 4.25 9.67 15.71
CA HIS A 438 3.67 8.39 15.30
C HIS A 438 3.69 7.39 16.46
N LYS A 439 2.65 6.54 16.53
CA LYS A 439 2.48 5.58 17.64
C LYS A 439 3.45 4.39 17.56
N THR A 440 3.84 3.99 16.34
CA THR A 440 4.72 2.83 16.12
C THR A 440 6.08 3.28 15.62
N ALA A 441 7.10 2.50 15.92
CA ALA A 441 8.47 2.74 15.46
C ALA A 441 8.57 2.69 13.93
N GLN A 442 7.80 1.80 13.28
CA GLN A 442 7.74 1.68 11.83
C GLN A 442 7.19 2.95 11.19
N ALA A 443 6.02 3.45 11.64
CA ALA A 443 5.44 4.69 11.13
C ALA A 443 6.36 5.90 11.40
N ALA A 444 6.98 5.97 12.58
CA ALA A 444 7.94 7.02 12.91
C ALA A 444 9.18 6.99 12.00
N THR A 445 9.68 5.81 11.67
CA THR A 445 10.81 5.64 10.74
C THR A 445 10.43 6.10 9.34
N ALA A 446 9.28 5.67 8.80
CA ALA A 446 8.78 6.11 7.51
C ALA A 446 8.59 7.64 7.46
N ALA A 447 8.01 8.24 8.50
CA ALA A 447 7.83 9.69 8.58
C ALA A 447 9.16 10.45 8.64
N ARG A 448 10.17 9.92 9.32
CA ARG A 448 11.53 10.50 9.33
C ARG A 448 12.19 10.40 7.95
N MET A 449 12.03 9.28 7.23
CA MET A 449 12.49 9.15 5.84
C MET A 449 11.88 10.22 4.93
N ILE A 450 10.60 10.56 5.14
CA ILE A 450 9.88 11.59 4.41
C ILE A 450 10.40 12.99 4.77
N THR A 451 10.47 13.31 6.06
CA THR A 451 10.69 14.69 6.51
C THR A 451 12.17 15.07 6.64
N ARG A 452 13.05 14.12 6.95
CA ARG A 452 14.49 14.34 7.24
C ARG A 452 15.43 13.50 6.40
N GLY A 453 14.96 12.31 5.93
CA GLY A 453 15.76 11.34 5.22
C GLY A 453 15.77 11.55 3.70
N ARG A 454 15.82 10.42 2.98
CA ARG A 454 15.98 10.33 1.52
C ARG A 454 14.93 11.06 0.71
N TYR A 455 13.69 11.17 1.22
CA TYR A 455 12.57 11.82 0.53
C TYR A 455 12.39 13.28 0.86
N ARG A 456 13.20 13.86 1.77
CA ARG A 456 13.04 15.23 2.29
C ARG A 456 12.93 16.31 1.21
N ARG A 457 13.73 16.19 0.14
CA ARG A 457 13.72 17.19 -0.95
C ARG A 457 12.42 17.14 -1.74
N LEU A 458 11.98 15.93 -2.12
CA LEU A 458 10.73 15.74 -2.84
C LEU A 458 9.51 16.12 -1.99
N PHE A 459 9.57 15.86 -0.69
CA PHE A 459 8.50 16.25 0.24
C PHE A 459 8.44 17.76 0.44
N TRP A 460 9.53 18.39 0.90
CA TRP A 460 9.50 19.82 1.23
C TRP A 460 9.44 20.73 0.01
N ALA A 461 10.19 20.47 -1.03
CA ALA A 461 10.16 21.29 -2.24
C ALA A 461 9.02 20.88 -3.18
N GLY A 462 8.85 19.56 -3.44
CA GLY A 462 7.85 19.04 -4.38
C GLY A 462 6.42 19.08 -3.83
N ALA A 463 6.18 18.49 -2.68
CA ALA A 463 4.82 18.41 -2.13
C ALA A 463 4.40 19.70 -1.40
N VAL A 464 5.18 20.15 -0.42
CA VAL A 464 4.79 21.29 0.43
C VAL A 464 5.06 22.62 -0.27
N GLY A 465 6.29 22.86 -0.74
CA GLY A 465 6.70 24.14 -1.33
C GLY A 465 5.95 24.45 -2.61
N LEU A 466 5.91 23.47 -3.53
CA LEU A 466 5.18 23.65 -4.79
C LEU A 466 3.67 23.77 -4.58
N GLY A 467 3.10 23.05 -3.60
CA GLY A 467 1.70 23.17 -3.21
C GLY A 467 1.35 24.55 -2.65
N GLY A 468 2.22 25.09 -1.80
CA GLY A 468 2.09 26.47 -1.29
C GLY A 468 2.17 27.53 -2.40
N LEU A 469 3.14 27.37 -3.31
CA LEU A 469 3.27 28.23 -4.49
C LEU A 469 2.02 28.16 -5.36
N ALA A 470 1.51 26.96 -5.63
CA ALA A 470 0.32 26.74 -6.42
C ALA A 470 -0.91 27.48 -5.83
N ALA A 471 -1.11 27.37 -4.53
CA ALA A 471 -2.17 28.07 -3.82
C ALA A 471 -1.97 29.60 -3.88
N GLY A 472 -0.75 30.08 -3.68
CA GLY A 472 -0.39 31.52 -3.78
C GLY A 472 -0.66 32.13 -5.15
N LEU A 473 -0.37 31.36 -6.23
CA LEU A 473 -0.67 31.77 -7.61
C LEU A 473 -2.17 31.81 -7.91
N ALA A 474 -2.95 30.91 -7.28
CA ALA A 474 -4.39 30.85 -7.48
C ALA A 474 -5.18 31.89 -6.65
N ALA A 475 -4.65 32.31 -5.49
CA ALA A 475 -5.36 33.19 -4.55
C ALA A 475 -5.84 34.53 -5.16
N PRO A 476 -5.11 35.25 -6.03
CA PRO A 476 -5.60 36.49 -6.65
C PRO A 476 -6.85 36.28 -7.49
N ALA A 477 -7.07 35.09 -8.06
CA ALA A 477 -8.25 34.79 -8.88
C ALA A 477 -9.56 34.71 -8.08
N ILE A 478 -9.50 34.55 -6.76
CA ILE A 478 -10.66 34.66 -5.87
C ILE A 478 -11.31 36.06 -5.98
N LYS A 479 -10.49 37.10 -6.25
CA LYS A 479 -10.93 38.47 -6.50
C LYS A 479 -11.05 38.79 -7.99
N GLY A 480 -11.07 37.79 -8.87
CA GLY A 480 -11.16 37.97 -10.32
C GLY A 480 -9.88 38.50 -11.00
N ARG A 481 -8.72 38.39 -10.31
CA ARG A 481 -7.45 38.90 -10.82
C ARG A 481 -6.55 37.75 -11.30
N LYS A 482 -5.77 38.01 -12.39
CA LYS A 482 -4.70 37.14 -12.87
C LYS A 482 -5.12 35.67 -13.17
N PRO A 483 -6.12 35.42 -14.02
CA PRO A 483 -6.65 34.07 -14.29
C PRO A 483 -5.58 33.10 -14.85
N ARG A 484 -4.62 33.61 -15.65
CA ARG A 484 -3.53 32.78 -16.19
C ARG A 484 -2.59 32.27 -15.10
N LEU A 485 -2.32 33.07 -14.06
CA LEU A 485 -1.53 32.61 -12.91
C LEU A 485 -2.27 31.55 -12.10
N ALA A 486 -3.61 31.69 -11.98
CA ALA A 486 -4.42 30.69 -11.33
C ALA A 486 -4.43 29.35 -12.08
N ALA A 487 -4.46 29.39 -13.42
CA ALA A 487 -4.30 28.19 -14.25
C ALA A 487 -2.96 27.49 -14.01
N LEU A 488 -1.87 28.26 -13.97
CA LEU A 488 -0.55 27.73 -13.63
C LEU A 488 -0.54 27.13 -12.22
N GLY A 489 -1.17 27.81 -11.24
CA GLY A 489 -1.36 27.28 -9.90
C GLY A 489 -2.09 25.93 -9.88
N GLY A 490 -3.18 25.80 -10.66
CA GLY A 490 -3.92 24.54 -10.81
C GLY A 490 -3.04 23.39 -11.35
N VAL A 491 -2.18 23.66 -12.34
CA VAL A 491 -1.24 22.67 -12.90
C VAL A 491 -0.15 22.32 -11.89
N LEU A 492 0.45 23.30 -11.22
CA LEU A 492 1.49 23.05 -10.20
C LEU A 492 0.93 22.26 -9.01
N GLY A 493 -0.33 22.45 -8.67
CA GLY A 493 -1.02 21.63 -7.66
C GLY A 493 -1.08 20.15 -8.03
N GLN A 494 -1.24 19.79 -9.31
CA GLN A 494 -1.19 18.39 -9.76
C GLN A 494 0.20 17.78 -9.52
N VAL A 495 1.26 18.53 -9.86
CA VAL A 495 2.64 18.08 -9.66
C VAL A 495 2.96 17.91 -8.17
N SER A 496 2.47 18.83 -7.33
CA SER A 496 2.61 18.76 -5.87
C SER A 496 1.96 17.49 -5.29
N LEU A 497 0.73 17.18 -5.72
CA LEU A 497 0.03 15.96 -5.30
C LEU A 497 0.78 14.69 -5.73
N LEU A 498 1.20 14.61 -6.99
CA LEU A 498 1.94 13.46 -7.50
C LEU A 498 3.28 13.27 -6.75
N ALA A 499 3.96 14.36 -6.40
CA ALA A 499 5.17 14.31 -5.58
C ALA A 499 4.87 13.72 -4.18
N TYR A 500 3.80 14.17 -3.53
CA TYR A 500 3.39 13.65 -2.23
C TYR A 500 3.05 12.14 -2.29
N GLU A 501 2.19 11.74 -3.22
CA GLU A 501 1.78 10.33 -3.34
C GLU A 501 2.97 9.42 -3.65
N SER A 502 3.94 9.91 -4.45
CA SER A 502 5.18 9.17 -4.72
C SER A 502 6.01 8.96 -3.45
N VAL A 503 6.12 9.97 -2.60
CA VAL A 503 6.84 9.89 -1.32
C VAL A 503 6.09 8.98 -0.35
N PHE A 504 4.79 9.15 -0.21
CA PHE A 504 3.95 8.41 0.74
C PHE A 504 3.95 6.90 0.47
N VAL A 505 3.74 6.50 -0.79
CA VAL A 505 3.73 5.08 -1.18
C VAL A 505 5.11 4.46 -1.03
N ARG A 506 6.17 5.17 -1.42
CA ARG A 506 7.55 4.63 -1.35
C ARG A 506 8.03 4.50 0.09
N ALA A 507 7.88 5.55 0.89
CA ALA A 507 8.35 5.54 2.28
C ALA A 507 7.63 4.48 3.12
N GLY A 508 6.34 4.24 2.89
CA GLY A 508 5.61 3.17 3.56
C GLY A 508 6.16 1.77 3.25
N GLN A 509 6.75 1.56 2.07
CA GLN A 509 7.36 0.28 1.67
C GLN A 509 8.84 0.16 2.04
N ASP A 510 9.53 1.27 2.30
CA ASP A 510 10.98 1.27 2.56
C ASP A 510 11.34 0.79 3.96
N VAL A 511 10.42 0.87 4.90
CA VAL A 511 10.65 0.36 6.25
C VAL A 511 10.76 -1.16 6.20
N PRO A 512 11.90 -1.73 6.68
CA PRO A 512 12.08 -3.19 6.69
C PRO A 512 11.09 -3.87 7.64
N LEU A 513 10.63 -5.05 7.26
CA LEU A 513 9.74 -5.91 8.05
C LEU A 513 10.41 -7.23 8.48
N SER A 514 11.67 -7.45 8.05
CA SER A 514 12.43 -8.66 8.42
C SER A 514 13.90 -8.38 8.66
#